data_4b75e42b43ec1d677eed7aa7fb73cbbc
#
_entry.id   4b75e42b43ec1d677eed7aa7fb73cbbc
#
_cell.length_a   1.000
_cell.length_b   1.000
_cell.length_c   1.000
_cell.angle_alpha   90.00
_cell.angle_beta   90.00
_cell.angle_gamma   90.00
#
_symmetry.space_group_name_H-M   'P 1'
#
loop_
_entity.id
_entity.type
_entity.pdbx_description
1 polymer ?
#
loop_
_entity_poly.entity_id
_entity_poly.type
_entity_poly.pdbx_seq_one_letter_code
_entity_poly.pdbx_strand_id
1 'polypeptide(L)'
;APAAAPPRGPRGPRRTGLWVGGAILLVLLLVGLFYLGQRLGSTAAPDAAPVATPTAEATPTPSPTPTDPVQGPAAAGVQAWDALLGGECIDPYTTPWEEEFTVVDCGSEHHAQMVARVALPQTGDTFPGEEAVRDSADELCIADTVIDYAAARAYSDVQYQSAYPITQDEWTAGDRDAYCFVSRAGGGTFTGSIGVPQPPVVP
;
A
#
# COMPACT_ATOMS: atom_id res chain seq x y z
N ALA A 1 64.95 0.04 -29.92
CA ALA A 1 65.09 -0.21 -28.47
C ALA A 1 63.78 0.10 -27.77
N PRO A 2 63.12 -0.84 -27.06
CA PRO A 2 61.89 -0.54 -26.31
C PRO A 2 62.22 -0.02 -24.92
N ALA A 3 61.53 1.07 -24.50
CA ALA A 3 61.70 1.68 -23.22
C ALA A 3 61.04 0.87 -22.12
N ALA A 4 61.76 0.67 -21.01
CA ALA A 4 61.35 -0.07 -19.82
C ALA A 4 60.33 0.71 -19.01
N ALA A 5 59.28 0.02 -18.51
CA ALA A 5 58.25 0.57 -17.60
C ALA A 5 58.80 0.62 -16.14
N PRO A 6 58.37 1.61 -15.35
CA PRO A 6 58.83 1.73 -13.95
C PRO A 6 58.11 0.73 -13.02
N PRO A 7 58.76 0.30 -11.91
CA PRO A 7 58.24 -0.68 -10.97
C PRO A 7 57.11 -0.06 -10.10
N ARG A 8 56.01 -0.84 -9.93
CA ARG A 8 54.90 -0.50 -9.02
C ARG A 8 55.34 -0.86 -7.57
N GLY A 9 55.36 0.15 -6.71
CA GLY A 9 55.58 -0.01 -5.27
C GLY A 9 54.38 -0.69 -4.55
N PRO A 10 54.61 -1.38 -3.41
CA PRO A 10 53.61 -2.13 -2.67
C PRO A 10 52.66 -1.18 -1.94
N ARG A 11 51.34 -1.36 -2.20
CA ARG A 11 50.25 -0.68 -1.45
C ARG A 11 50.11 -1.37 -0.08
N GLY A 12 50.45 -0.66 1.00
CA GLY A 12 50.32 -1.15 2.38
C GLY A 12 48.85 -1.28 2.85
N PRO A 13 48.53 -2.39 3.55
CA PRO A 13 47.16 -2.66 4.03
C PRO A 13 47.00 -2.12 5.47
N ARG A 14 46.88 -0.80 5.64
CA ARG A 14 46.74 -0.22 6.99
C ARG A 14 45.51 0.60 7.26
N ARG A 15 44.67 0.90 6.27
CA ARG A 15 43.48 1.74 6.47
C ARG A 15 42.18 0.95 6.57
N THR A 16 42.10 -0.24 6.00
CA THR A 16 40.90 -1.08 6.02
C THR A 16 40.58 -1.65 7.39
N GLY A 17 41.62 -1.99 8.20
CA GLY A 17 41.43 -2.53 9.56
C GLY A 17 40.81 -1.53 10.54
N LEU A 18 41.15 -0.23 10.41
CA LEU A 18 40.59 0.80 11.28
C LEU A 18 39.09 1.04 11.00
N TRP A 19 38.65 0.98 9.73
CA TRP A 19 37.27 1.14 9.36
C TRP A 19 36.41 -0.06 9.77
N VAL A 20 36.90 -1.28 9.65
CA VAL A 20 36.18 -2.49 10.08
C VAL A 20 36.09 -2.54 11.61
N GLY A 21 37.15 -2.20 12.32
CA GLY A 21 37.14 -2.13 13.80
C GLY A 21 36.15 -1.07 14.33
N GLY A 22 36.11 0.11 13.70
CA GLY A 22 35.17 1.18 14.04
C GLY A 22 33.71 0.80 13.82
N ALA A 23 33.41 0.11 12.71
CA ALA A 23 32.04 -0.34 12.39
C ALA A 23 31.55 -1.39 13.42
N ILE A 24 32.40 -2.36 13.80
CA ILE A 24 32.06 -3.38 14.80
C ILE A 24 31.79 -2.74 16.16
N LEU A 25 32.61 -1.78 16.58
CA LEU A 25 32.46 -1.11 17.86
C LEU A 25 31.17 -0.30 17.92
N LEU A 26 30.78 0.36 16.81
CA LEU A 26 29.55 1.12 16.71
C LEU A 26 28.32 0.21 16.79
N VAL A 27 28.34 -0.95 16.13
CA VAL A 27 27.25 -1.93 16.19
C VAL A 27 27.10 -2.48 17.62
N LEU A 28 28.18 -2.81 18.29
CA LEU A 28 28.13 -3.30 19.69
C LEU A 28 27.56 -2.23 20.64
N LEU A 29 27.90 -0.96 20.42
CA LEU A 29 27.38 0.17 21.20
C LEU A 29 25.87 0.37 21.01
N LEU A 30 25.37 0.26 19.76
CA LEU A 30 23.95 0.36 19.45
C LEU A 30 23.17 -0.83 20.04
N VAL A 31 23.68 -2.04 19.95
CA VAL A 31 23.09 -3.23 20.57
C VAL A 31 23.03 -3.09 22.09
N GLY A 32 24.11 -2.60 22.71
CA GLY A 32 24.15 -2.34 24.15
C GLY A 32 23.13 -1.31 24.62
N LEU A 33 22.99 -0.21 23.91
CA LEU A 33 21.98 0.82 24.18
C LEU A 33 20.55 0.30 24.00
N PHE A 34 20.31 -0.55 23.01
CA PHE A 34 19.00 -1.18 22.81
C PHE A 34 18.60 -2.08 23.98
N TYR A 35 19.52 -2.96 24.44
CA TYR A 35 19.26 -3.81 25.60
C TYR A 35 19.12 -3.05 26.91
N LEU A 36 19.87 -1.95 27.08
CA LEU A 36 19.74 -1.08 28.23
C LEU A 36 18.39 -0.37 28.25
N GLY A 37 17.90 0.08 27.08
CA GLY A 37 16.58 0.71 26.93
C GLY A 37 15.43 -0.25 27.27
N GLN A 38 15.54 -1.53 26.90
CA GLN A 38 14.54 -2.53 27.27
C GLN A 38 14.51 -2.83 28.79
N ARG A 39 15.65 -2.75 29.48
CA ARG A 39 15.72 -2.98 30.93
C ARG A 39 15.13 -1.82 31.74
N LEU A 40 15.23 -0.59 31.25
CA LEU A 40 14.70 0.61 31.91
C LEU A 40 13.20 0.83 31.67
N GLY A 41 12.63 0.20 30.61
CA GLY A 41 11.20 0.28 30.28
C GLY A 41 10.29 -0.69 31.07
N SER A 42 10.86 -1.59 31.88
CA SER A 42 10.10 -2.61 32.62
C SER A 42 9.97 -2.25 34.11
N THR A 43 9.49 -1.05 34.43
CA THR A 43 9.05 -0.76 35.80
C THR A 43 7.56 -1.05 35.94
N ALA A 44 7.31 -2.04 36.75
CA ALA A 44 6.01 -2.60 37.12
C ALA A 44 5.01 -1.54 37.58
N ALA A 45 3.76 -1.70 37.15
CA ALA A 45 2.61 -1.06 37.77
C ALA A 45 2.34 -1.68 39.17
N PRO A 46 1.97 -0.88 40.18
CA PRO A 46 1.62 -1.43 41.48
C PRO A 46 0.26 -2.10 41.44
N ASP A 47 0.23 -3.25 42.06
CA ASP A 47 -0.92 -4.11 42.35
C ASP A 47 -1.96 -3.35 43.18
N ALA A 48 -3.15 -3.11 42.62
CA ALA A 48 -4.31 -2.58 43.32
C ALA A 48 -5.28 -3.73 43.56
N ALA A 49 -5.50 -4.08 44.83
CA ALA A 49 -6.42 -5.10 45.26
C ALA A 49 -7.87 -4.82 44.82
N PRO A 50 -8.69 -5.85 44.51
CA PRO A 50 -10.04 -5.69 44.02
C PRO A 50 -11.03 -5.34 45.15
N VAL A 51 -11.65 -4.18 45.02
CA VAL A 51 -12.89 -3.88 45.76
C VAL A 51 -14.05 -4.48 44.96
N ALA A 52 -14.73 -5.45 45.56
CA ALA A 52 -15.92 -6.05 44.99
C ALA A 52 -17.09 -5.04 45.01
N THR A 53 -17.50 -4.57 43.85
CA THR A 53 -18.76 -3.83 43.67
C THR A 53 -19.78 -4.76 43.00
N PRO A 54 -21.08 -4.75 43.42
CA PRO A 54 -22.06 -5.70 42.86
C PRO A 54 -22.28 -5.49 41.38
N THR A 55 -22.16 -6.61 40.68
CA THR A 55 -22.39 -6.76 39.23
C THR A 55 -23.81 -6.36 38.89
N ALA A 56 -23.98 -5.23 38.22
CA ALA A 56 -25.12 -5.01 37.34
C ALA A 56 -24.90 -5.85 36.08
N GLU A 57 -25.80 -6.80 35.86
CA GLU A 57 -25.83 -7.64 34.64
C GLU A 57 -25.98 -6.73 33.42
N ALA A 58 -24.86 -6.51 32.72
CA ALA A 58 -24.88 -5.76 31.50
C ALA A 58 -25.61 -6.56 30.43
N THR A 59 -26.77 -6.07 30.01
CA THR A 59 -27.45 -6.52 28.81
C THR A 59 -26.42 -6.50 27.66
N PRO A 60 -26.22 -7.62 26.92
CA PRO A 60 -25.28 -7.64 25.83
C PRO A 60 -25.69 -6.59 24.79
N THR A 61 -24.90 -5.53 24.69
CA THR A 61 -24.99 -4.61 23.55
C THR A 61 -24.75 -5.42 22.30
N PRO A 62 -25.68 -5.43 21.31
CA PRO A 62 -25.44 -6.14 20.07
C PRO A 62 -24.12 -5.64 19.49
N SER A 63 -23.17 -6.56 19.33
CA SER A 63 -21.93 -6.28 18.60
C SER A 63 -22.34 -5.80 17.22
N PRO A 64 -21.80 -4.67 16.72
CA PRO A 64 -22.09 -4.25 15.36
C PRO A 64 -21.73 -5.42 14.45
N THR A 65 -22.71 -5.90 13.70
CA THR A 65 -22.49 -6.86 12.62
C THR A 65 -21.45 -6.21 11.71
N PRO A 66 -20.34 -6.90 11.36
CA PRO A 66 -19.42 -6.40 10.37
C PRO A 66 -20.25 -6.05 9.14
N THR A 67 -20.32 -4.78 8.79
CA THR A 67 -20.89 -4.38 7.50
C THR A 67 -19.86 -4.81 6.48
N ASP A 68 -20.22 -5.75 5.61
CA ASP A 68 -19.38 -6.10 4.48
C ASP A 68 -19.01 -4.80 3.75
N PRO A 69 -17.72 -4.64 3.36
CA PRO A 69 -17.31 -3.45 2.65
C PRO A 69 -18.21 -3.27 1.43
N VAL A 70 -18.70 -2.04 1.25
CA VAL A 70 -19.58 -1.73 0.13
C VAL A 70 -18.74 -1.87 -1.15
N GLN A 71 -19.03 -2.92 -1.91
CA GLN A 71 -18.50 -3.04 -3.26
C GLN A 71 -19.06 -1.89 -4.09
N GLY A 72 -18.26 -1.40 -5.05
CA GLY A 72 -18.67 -0.33 -5.95
C GLY A 72 -19.98 -0.65 -6.70
N PRO A 73 -20.57 0.32 -7.38
CA PRO A 73 -21.86 0.16 -8.03
C PRO A 73 -21.83 -0.75 -9.26
N ALA A 74 -20.66 -1.17 -9.74
CA ALA A 74 -20.56 -2.12 -10.84
C ALA A 74 -21.05 -3.50 -10.42
N ALA A 75 -22.00 -4.04 -11.20
CA ALA A 75 -22.53 -5.38 -10.97
C ALA A 75 -21.49 -6.47 -11.29
N ALA A 76 -21.61 -7.65 -10.64
CA ALA A 76 -20.79 -8.80 -10.98
C ALA A 76 -20.95 -9.18 -12.46
N GLY A 77 -19.84 -9.64 -13.07
CA GLY A 77 -19.71 -9.96 -14.49
C GLY A 77 -18.71 -9.04 -15.20
N VAL A 78 -18.67 -9.13 -16.52
CA VAL A 78 -17.76 -8.32 -17.34
C VAL A 78 -18.24 -6.87 -17.37
N GLN A 79 -17.34 -5.95 -17.02
CA GLN A 79 -17.56 -4.51 -16.98
C GLN A 79 -16.46 -3.79 -17.77
N ALA A 80 -16.82 -2.72 -18.47
CA ALA A 80 -15.84 -1.83 -19.06
C ALA A 80 -15.08 -1.08 -17.96
N TRP A 81 -13.81 -0.74 -18.21
CA TRP A 81 -12.94 -0.08 -17.24
C TRP A 81 -13.55 1.22 -16.68
N ASP A 82 -14.21 2.00 -17.54
CA ASP A 82 -14.83 3.29 -17.20
C ASP A 82 -16.14 3.16 -16.39
N ALA A 83 -16.71 1.94 -16.36
CA ALA A 83 -17.88 1.62 -15.54
C ALA A 83 -17.52 1.30 -14.07
N LEU A 84 -16.22 1.09 -13.77
CA LEU A 84 -15.75 0.84 -12.41
C LEU A 84 -15.71 2.16 -11.62
N LEU A 85 -16.17 2.13 -10.38
CA LEU A 85 -16.28 3.33 -9.53
C LEU A 85 -15.53 3.22 -8.21
N GLY A 86 -14.99 2.05 -7.89
CA GLY A 86 -14.23 1.76 -6.67
C GLY A 86 -14.92 0.75 -5.76
N GLY A 87 -14.12 -0.18 -5.26
CA GLY A 87 -14.56 -1.28 -4.41
C GLY A 87 -14.79 -2.60 -5.13
N GLU A 88 -14.69 -2.65 -6.47
CA GLU A 88 -14.87 -3.86 -7.25
C GLU A 88 -13.72 -4.85 -7.06
N CYS A 89 -14.05 -6.10 -6.74
CA CYS A 89 -13.11 -7.20 -6.71
C CYS A 89 -13.07 -7.87 -8.09
N ILE A 90 -11.87 -8.20 -8.58
CA ILE A 90 -11.61 -8.54 -9.97
C ILE A 90 -10.90 -9.88 -10.07
N ASP A 91 -11.43 -10.76 -10.92
CA ASP A 91 -10.83 -12.05 -11.20
C ASP A 91 -11.24 -12.56 -12.61
N PRO A 92 -10.29 -12.88 -13.51
CA PRO A 92 -8.85 -12.72 -13.37
C PRO A 92 -8.38 -11.26 -13.46
N TYR A 93 -7.11 -11.01 -13.11
CA TYR A 93 -6.47 -9.70 -13.25
C TYR A 93 -5.06 -9.86 -13.81
N THR A 94 -4.71 -9.04 -14.78
CA THR A 94 -3.37 -9.02 -15.39
C THR A 94 -2.71 -7.64 -15.26
N THR A 95 -3.44 -6.57 -15.58
CA THR A 95 -2.92 -5.20 -15.61
C THR A 95 -4.04 -4.19 -15.34
N PRO A 96 -3.73 -3.00 -14.82
CA PRO A 96 -4.73 -1.93 -14.65
C PRO A 96 -5.20 -1.29 -15.98
N TRP A 97 -4.59 -1.67 -17.11
CA TRP A 97 -4.84 -1.10 -18.45
C TRP A 97 -5.74 -1.98 -19.34
N GLU A 98 -6.47 -2.92 -18.75
CA GLU A 98 -7.43 -3.73 -19.51
C GLU A 98 -8.67 -2.89 -19.86
N GLU A 99 -9.27 -3.15 -21.02
CA GLU A 99 -10.50 -2.47 -21.44
C GLU A 99 -11.73 -2.99 -20.72
N GLU A 100 -11.68 -4.25 -20.26
CA GLU A 100 -12.77 -4.93 -19.56
C GLU A 100 -12.24 -5.72 -18.37
N PHE A 101 -12.98 -5.69 -17.27
CA PHE A 101 -12.68 -6.45 -16.05
C PHE A 101 -13.85 -7.34 -15.68
N THR A 102 -13.56 -8.53 -15.17
CA THR A 102 -14.58 -9.39 -14.58
C THR A 102 -14.72 -9.10 -13.10
N VAL A 103 -15.83 -8.47 -12.74
CA VAL A 103 -16.16 -8.17 -11.33
C VAL A 103 -16.74 -9.41 -10.68
N VAL A 104 -16.21 -9.75 -9.51
CA VAL A 104 -16.62 -10.90 -8.68
C VAL A 104 -17.00 -10.45 -7.27
N ASP A 105 -17.61 -11.33 -6.50
CA ASP A 105 -17.91 -11.09 -5.08
C ASP A 105 -16.62 -11.01 -4.27
N CYS A 106 -16.46 -9.94 -3.48
CA CYS A 106 -15.25 -9.73 -2.67
C CYS A 106 -15.10 -10.77 -1.54
N GLY A 107 -16.15 -11.46 -1.15
CA GLY A 107 -16.08 -12.57 -0.21
C GLY A 107 -15.46 -13.83 -0.82
N SER A 108 -15.35 -13.90 -2.15
CA SER A 108 -14.64 -14.95 -2.88
C SER A 108 -13.16 -14.62 -3.04
N GLU A 109 -12.35 -15.62 -3.41
CA GLU A 109 -10.96 -15.37 -3.81
C GLU A 109 -10.93 -14.56 -5.11
N HIS A 110 -10.07 -13.53 -5.16
CA HIS A 110 -9.90 -12.66 -6.32
C HIS A 110 -8.45 -12.14 -6.41
N HIS A 111 -7.98 -11.85 -7.63
CA HIS A 111 -6.58 -11.49 -7.87
C HIS A 111 -6.29 -10.00 -7.64
N ALA A 112 -7.29 -9.13 -7.81
CA ALA A 112 -7.14 -7.70 -7.59
C ALA A 112 -8.42 -7.06 -7.07
N GLN A 113 -8.29 -5.86 -6.54
CA GLN A 113 -9.42 -4.98 -6.26
C GLN A 113 -9.15 -3.61 -6.87
N MET A 114 -10.11 -3.07 -7.61
CA MET A 114 -10.14 -1.65 -7.96
C MET A 114 -10.68 -0.91 -6.74
N VAL A 115 -9.78 -0.34 -5.94
CA VAL A 115 -10.10 0.18 -4.60
C VAL A 115 -10.73 1.57 -4.64
N ALA A 116 -10.39 2.39 -5.65
CA ALA A 116 -10.99 3.71 -5.82
C ALA A 116 -10.84 4.25 -7.25
N ARG A 117 -11.78 5.08 -7.66
CA ARG A 117 -11.68 6.02 -8.77
C ARG A 117 -11.56 7.42 -8.17
N VAL A 118 -10.46 8.11 -8.43
CA VAL A 118 -10.15 9.40 -7.82
C VAL A 118 -9.87 10.47 -8.86
N ALA A 119 -10.47 11.65 -8.68
CA ALA A 119 -10.25 12.76 -9.60
C ALA A 119 -8.80 13.28 -9.48
N LEU A 120 -8.14 13.44 -10.61
CA LEU A 120 -6.83 14.05 -10.70
C LEU A 120 -6.91 15.55 -10.38
N PRO A 121 -5.91 16.12 -9.69
CA PRO A 121 -5.93 17.52 -9.27
C PRO A 121 -5.67 18.51 -10.41
N GLN A 122 -5.14 18.02 -11.54
CA GLN A 122 -4.82 18.87 -12.68
C GLN A 122 -6.11 19.33 -13.38
N THR A 123 -6.16 20.61 -13.69
CA THR A 123 -7.30 21.26 -14.35
C THR A 123 -6.87 21.90 -15.66
N GLY A 124 -7.85 22.23 -16.53
CA GLY A 124 -7.62 22.86 -17.82
C GLY A 124 -7.60 21.87 -18.99
N ASP A 125 -7.54 22.41 -20.21
CA ASP A 125 -7.72 21.63 -21.43
C ASP A 125 -6.40 21.06 -21.99
N THR A 126 -5.27 21.53 -21.48
CA THR A 126 -3.95 21.05 -21.90
C THR A 126 -3.52 19.89 -21.01
N PHE A 127 -3.18 18.78 -21.63
CA PHE A 127 -2.62 17.62 -20.93
C PHE A 127 -1.30 17.99 -20.24
N PRO A 128 -1.16 17.80 -18.93
CA PRO A 128 0.02 18.24 -18.18
C PRO A 128 1.27 17.38 -18.42
N GLY A 129 1.13 16.28 -19.16
CA GLY A 129 2.15 15.27 -19.41
C GLY A 129 1.99 14.05 -18.50
N GLU A 130 2.38 12.90 -19.04
CA GLU A 130 2.23 11.59 -18.37
C GLU A 130 2.90 11.56 -16.99
N GLU A 131 4.11 12.13 -16.85
CA GLU A 131 4.85 12.13 -15.58
C GLU A 131 4.06 12.84 -14.47
N ALA A 132 3.50 14.03 -14.76
CA ALA A 132 2.74 14.80 -13.78
C ALA A 132 1.44 14.10 -13.37
N VAL A 133 0.78 13.42 -14.33
CA VAL A 133 -0.45 12.67 -14.06
C VAL A 133 -0.14 11.41 -13.25
N ARG A 134 0.89 10.67 -13.62
CA ARG A 134 1.34 9.47 -12.91
C ARG A 134 1.69 9.79 -11.46
N ASP A 135 2.51 10.82 -11.22
CA ASP A 135 2.95 11.18 -9.88
C ASP A 135 1.73 11.52 -8.98
N SER A 136 0.73 12.21 -9.56
CA SER A 136 -0.51 12.49 -8.84
C SER A 136 -1.36 11.24 -8.60
N ALA A 137 -1.46 10.35 -9.58
CA ALA A 137 -2.17 9.09 -9.43
C ALA A 137 -1.52 8.21 -8.35
N ASP A 138 -0.19 8.13 -8.34
CA ASP A 138 0.57 7.36 -7.35
C ASP A 138 0.34 7.90 -5.93
N GLU A 139 0.37 9.22 -5.73
CA GLU A 139 0.09 9.84 -4.43
C GLU A 139 -1.35 9.57 -3.96
N LEU A 140 -2.32 9.72 -4.85
CA LEU A 140 -3.74 9.53 -4.53
C LEU A 140 -4.05 8.05 -4.23
N CYS A 141 -3.52 7.12 -5.02
CA CYS A 141 -3.84 5.70 -4.91
C CYS A 141 -3.24 5.01 -3.67
N ILE A 142 -2.19 5.59 -3.06
CA ILE A 142 -1.62 5.06 -1.81
C ILE A 142 -2.17 5.74 -0.55
N ALA A 143 -3.14 6.64 -0.69
CA ALA A 143 -3.71 7.32 0.47
C ALA A 143 -4.43 6.34 1.41
N ASP A 144 -4.42 6.63 2.71
CA ASP A 144 -5.13 5.86 3.75
C ASP A 144 -6.66 5.98 3.65
N THR A 145 -7.16 6.90 2.84
CA THR A 145 -8.56 7.02 2.42
C THR A 145 -8.93 6.10 1.27
N VAL A 146 -7.96 5.46 0.64
CA VAL A 146 -8.12 4.56 -0.52
C VAL A 146 -7.80 3.12 -0.15
N ILE A 147 -6.66 2.89 0.51
CA ILE A 147 -6.21 1.55 0.91
C ILE A 147 -6.47 1.34 2.41
N ASP A 148 -7.15 0.25 2.75
CA ASP A 148 -7.22 -0.23 4.12
C ASP A 148 -5.92 -0.96 4.48
N TYR A 149 -4.97 -0.21 5.01
CA TYR A 149 -3.70 -0.75 5.45
C TYR A 149 -3.80 -1.75 6.60
N ALA A 150 -4.90 -1.77 7.34
CA ALA A 150 -5.13 -2.77 8.38
C ALA A 150 -5.47 -4.13 7.75
N ALA A 151 -6.34 -4.14 6.73
CA ALA A 151 -6.65 -5.34 5.95
C ALA A 151 -5.43 -5.79 5.12
N ALA A 152 -4.72 -4.86 4.48
CA ALA A 152 -3.56 -5.14 3.64
C ALA A 152 -2.43 -5.86 4.40
N ARG A 153 -2.25 -5.62 5.72
CA ARG A 153 -1.22 -6.28 6.55
C ARG A 153 -1.36 -7.80 6.66
N ALA A 154 -2.52 -8.36 6.30
CA ALA A 154 -2.69 -9.81 6.24
C ALA A 154 -1.86 -10.46 5.14
N TYR A 155 -1.37 -9.69 4.18
CA TYR A 155 -0.64 -10.12 3.01
C TYR A 155 0.73 -9.42 2.95
N SER A 156 1.80 -10.16 2.66
CA SER A 156 3.18 -9.64 2.70
C SER A 156 3.65 -9.03 1.38
N ASP A 157 2.90 -9.25 0.30
CA ASP A 157 3.28 -8.91 -1.08
C ASP A 157 2.23 -8.04 -1.79
N VAL A 158 1.49 -7.25 -1.03
CA VAL A 158 0.54 -6.29 -1.58
C VAL A 158 1.29 -5.24 -2.40
N GLN A 159 0.80 -4.99 -3.61
CA GLN A 159 1.26 -3.92 -4.49
C GLN A 159 0.07 -3.10 -4.95
N TYR A 160 0.30 -1.82 -5.17
CA TYR A 160 -0.67 -0.95 -5.83
C TYR A 160 -0.25 -0.69 -7.27
N GLN A 161 -1.24 -0.43 -8.11
CA GLN A 161 -1.08 -0.06 -9.52
C GLN A 161 -2.16 0.96 -9.84
N SER A 162 -1.92 1.78 -10.85
CA SER A 162 -2.89 2.78 -11.30
C SER A 162 -3.01 2.79 -12.82
N ALA A 163 -4.22 3.10 -13.32
CA ALA A 163 -4.43 3.55 -14.69
C ALA A 163 -4.90 5.00 -14.64
N TYR A 164 -4.53 5.78 -15.64
CA TYR A 164 -4.78 7.22 -15.72
C TYR A 164 -4.63 7.68 -17.17
N PRO A 165 -5.16 8.86 -17.59
CA PRO A 165 -4.97 9.35 -18.94
C PRO A 165 -3.49 9.62 -19.25
N ILE A 166 -3.02 9.09 -20.38
CA ILE A 166 -1.62 9.20 -20.83
C ILE A 166 -1.46 10.04 -22.10
N THR A 167 -2.57 10.51 -22.69
CA THR A 167 -2.54 11.26 -23.94
C THR A 167 -3.37 12.54 -23.84
N GLN A 168 -3.06 13.50 -24.73
CA GLN A 168 -3.88 14.71 -24.92
C GLN A 168 -5.29 14.37 -25.39
N ASP A 169 -5.47 13.32 -26.18
CA ASP A 169 -6.77 12.92 -26.72
C ASP A 169 -7.71 12.42 -25.62
N GLU A 170 -7.23 11.53 -24.73
CA GLU A 170 -7.97 11.09 -23.52
C GLU A 170 -8.29 12.28 -22.63
N TRP A 171 -7.32 13.17 -22.43
CA TRP A 171 -7.49 14.38 -21.65
C TRP A 171 -8.57 15.29 -22.24
N THR A 172 -8.61 15.45 -23.56
CA THR A 172 -9.62 16.25 -24.26
C THR A 172 -10.98 15.56 -24.27
N ALA A 173 -11.02 14.24 -24.28
CA ALA A 173 -12.23 13.45 -24.13
C ALA A 173 -12.87 13.55 -22.73
N GLY A 174 -12.16 14.11 -21.78
CA GLY A 174 -12.66 14.36 -20.41
C GLY A 174 -12.21 13.31 -19.38
N ASP A 175 -11.29 12.41 -19.73
CA ASP A 175 -10.73 11.51 -18.74
C ASP A 175 -9.83 12.31 -17.78
N ARG A 176 -10.21 12.33 -16.51
CA ARG A 176 -9.63 13.14 -15.43
C ARG A 176 -9.48 12.34 -14.15
N ASP A 177 -9.58 11.04 -14.24
CA ASP A 177 -9.56 10.16 -13.08
C ASP A 177 -8.33 9.26 -13.08
N ALA A 178 -7.87 8.91 -11.90
CA ALA A 178 -7.00 7.79 -11.67
C ALA A 178 -7.81 6.60 -11.12
N TYR A 179 -7.57 5.43 -11.67
CA TYR A 179 -8.17 4.16 -11.27
C TYR A 179 -7.13 3.41 -10.45
N CYS A 180 -7.42 3.20 -9.18
CA CYS A 180 -6.48 2.64 -8.21
C CYS A 180 -6.74 1.15 -8.01
N PHE A 181 -5.75 0.32 -8.29
CA PHE A 181 -5.82 -1.13 -8.15
C PHE A 181 -4.85 -1.62 -7.09
N VAL A 182 -5.27 -2.64 -6.35
CA VAL A 182 -4.42 -3.38 -5.42
C VAL A 182 -4.41 -4.84 -5.88
N SER A 183 -3.23 -5.42 -5.97
CA SER A 183 -3.02 -6.82 -6.32
C SER A 183 -1.87 -7.42 -5.49
N ARG A 184 -1.54 -8.69 -5.72
CA ARG A 184 -0.42 -9.33 -5.06
C ARG A 184 0.73 -9.56 -6.04
N ALA A 185 1.94 -9.10 -5.69
CA ALA A 185 3.13 -9.22 -6.53
C ALA A 185 3.48 -10.67 -6.89
N GLY A 186 3.15 -11.63 -6.04
CA GLY A 186 3.33 -13.06 -6.27
C GLY A 186 2.21 -13.72 -7.08
N GLY A 187 1.20 -12.99 -7.55
CA GLY A 187 0.03 -13.54 -8.25
C GLY A 187 -0.92 -14.33 -7.34
N GLY A 188 -0.86 -14.09 -6.03
CA GLY A 188 -1.80 -14.68 -5.08
C GLY A 188 -3.17 -13.97 -5.08
N THR A 189 -4.12 -14.52 -4.36
CA THR A 189 -5.48 -13.98 -4.23
C THR A 189 -5.68 -13.25 -2.90
N PHE A 190 -6.67 -12.37 -2.87
CA PHE A 190 -7.28 -11.81 -1.68
C PHE A 190 -8.59 -12.54 -1.36
N THR A 191 -9.07 -12.41 -0.13
CA THR A 191 -10.45 -12.69 0.27
C THR A 191 -10.89 -11.53 1.15
N GLY A 192 -11.99 -10.90 0.83
CA GLY A 192 -12.44 -9.66 1.47
C GLY A 192 -11.86 -8.42 0.78
N SER A 193 -12.28 -7.24 1.23
CA SER A 193 -11.82 -5.97 0.66
C SER A 193 -10.48 -5.52 1.25
N ILE A 194 -9.64 -4.96 0.40
CA ILE A 194 -8.39 -4.24 0.77
C ILE A 194 -8.59 -2.72 0.64
N GLY A 195 -9.67 -2.29 0.01
CA GLY A 195 -10.02 -0.88 -0.15
C GLY A 195 -10.83 -0.34 1.03
N VAL A 196 -10.66 0.96 1.30
CA VAL A 196 -11.57 1.72 2.15
C VAL A 196 -12.89 1.89 1.37
N PRO A 197 -14.07 1.69 2.01
CA PRO A 197 -15.34 1.92 1.33
C PRO A 197 -15.41 3.32 0.73
N GLN A 198 -15.62 3.40 -0.57
CA GLN A 198 -15.72 4.67 -1.26
C GLN A 198 -17.13 5.27 -1.09
N PRO A 199 -17.26 6.60 -0.99
CA PRO A 199 -18.55 7.23 -0.94
C PRO A 199 -19.33 6.93 -2.23
N PRO A 200 -20.66 6.80 -2.16
CA PRO A 200 -21.46 6.59 -3.36
C PRO A 200 -21.26 7.78 -4.32
N VAL A 201 -21.08 7.46 -5.59
CA VAL A 201 -21.03 8.49 -6.64
C VAL A 201 -22.40 9.15 -6.73
N VAL A 202 -22.45 10.44 -6.41
CA VAL A 202 -23.66 11.24 -6.56
C VAL A 202 -23.72 11.66 -8.03
N PRO A 203 -24.76 11.27 -8.80
CA PRO A 203 -24.91 11.63 -10.21
C PRO A 203 -25.12 13.13 -10.41
#